data_c5fd669a9945d4cf5071980da9b4a831
#
_entry.id   c5fd669a9945d4cf5071980da9b4a831
#
_cell.length_a   1.000
_cell.length_b   1.000
_cell.length_c   1.000
_cell.angle_alpha   90.00
_cell.angle_beta   90.00
_cell.angle_gamma   90.00
#
_symmetry.space_group_name_H-M   'P 1'
#
loop_
_entity.id
_entity.type
_entity.pdbx_description
1 polymer ?
#
loop_
_entity_poly.entity_id
_entity_poly.type
_entity_poly.pdbx_seq_one_letter_code
_entity_poly.pdbx_strand_id
1 'polypeptide(L)'
;HHLGVAQLNGSRILGIVEKPAEPPSRYAVTGVYFYDEQVWEMLPTLEASGRGELEITDVNNWYVERGEMEADVVEGFWGDAGESIEAYYEVNDFVRGRLAR
;
A
#
# COMPACT_ATOMS: atom_id res chain seq x y z
N HIS A 1 4.20 6.22 11.37
CA HIS A 1 4.25 5.19 10.36
C HIS A 1 4.13 5.78 8.96
N HIS A 2 4.90 5.30 7.99
CA HIS A 2 5.01 5.93 6.67
C HIS A 2 4.09 5.34 5.61
N LEU A 3 3.40 4.25 5.92
CA LEU A 3 2.63 3.50 4.95
C LEU A 3 1.16 3.43 5.34
N GLY A 4 0.31 3.17 4.35
CA GLY A 4 -1.05 2.76 4.62
C GLY A 4 -1.05 1.42 5.35
N VAL A 5 -2.00 1.21 6.25
CA VAL A 5 -2.09 -0.02 7.03
C VAL A 5 -3.45 -0.65 6.80
N ALA A 6 -3.45 -1.94 6.42
CA ALA A 6 -4.66 -2.68 6.14
C ALA A 6 -5.19 -3.37 7.39
N GLN A 7 -6.50 -3.27 7.60
CA GLN A 7 -7.18 -4.06 8.61
C GLN A 7 -7.80 -5.29 7.93
N LEU A 8 -7.40 -6.47 8.38
CA LEU A 8 -7.80 -7.73 7.76
C LEU A 8 -8.68 -8.56 8.68
N ASN A 9 -9.57 -9.35 8.07
CA ASN A 9 -10.31 -10.42 8.73
C ASN A 9 -10.12 -11.67 7.85
N GLY A 10 -9.16 -12.53 8.22
CA GLY A 10 -8.71 -13.60 7.35
C GLY A 10 -8.05 -13.02 6.10
N SER A 11 -8.52 -13.39 4.91
CA SER A 11 -8.04 -12.85 3.65
C SER A 11 -8.83 -11.61 3.19
N ARG A 12 -9.87 -11.25 3.94
CA ARG A 12 -10.74 -10.12 3.59
C ARG A 12 -10.17 -8.83 4.15
N ILE A 13 -10.16 -7.78 3.31
CA ILE A 13 -9.74 -6.44 3.72
C ILE A 13 -10.95 -5.69 4.25
N LEU A 14 -10.88 -5.23 5.50
CA LEU A 14 -11.95 -4.45 6.12
C LEU A 14 -11.80 -2.95 5.87
N GLY A 15 -10.57 -2.49 5.69
CA GLY A 15 -10.30 -1.09 5.39
C GLY A 15 -8.80 -0.83 5.38
N ILE A 16 -8.42 0.33 4.86
CA ILE A 16 -7.03 0.78 4.82
C ILE A 16 -6.98 2.19 5.41
N VAL A 17 -6.05 2.40 6.34
CA VAL A 17 -5.83 3.70 6.98
C VAL A 17 -4.47 4.23 6.54
N GLU A 18 -4.44 5.44 6.02
CA GLU A 18 -3.20 6.08 5.56
C GLU A 18 -2.41 6.62 6.74
N LYS A 19 -1.16 6.16 6.86
CA LYS A 19 -0.18 6.66 7.86
C LYS A 19 -0.77 6.86 9.26
N PRO A 20 -1.43 5.83 9.85
CA PRO A 20 -2.09 5.99 11.14
C PRO A 20 -1.08 6.15 12.29
N ALA A 21 -1.42 7.00 13.28
CA ALA A 21 -0.63 7.10 14.50
C ALA A 21 -0.68 5.82 15.32
N GLU A 22 -1.86 5.18 15.33
CA GLU A 22 -2.08 3.88 15.97
C GLU A 22 -2.52 2.89 14.89
N PRO A 23 -1.59 2.09 14.33
CA PRO A 23 -1.94 1.16 13.26
C PRO A 23 -2.94 0.09 13.72
N PRO A 24 -4.01 -0.17 12.95
CA PRO A 24 -5.00 -1.20 13.30
C PRO A 24 -4.46 -2.63 13.15
N SER A 25 -3.33 -2.80 12.48
CA SER A 25 -2.70 -4.10 12.28
C SER A 25 -1.22 -3.93 11.99
N ARG A 26 -0.53 -5.05 11.75
CA ARG A 26 0.87 -5.09 11.34
C ARG A 26 1.03 -5.19 9.81
N TYR A 27 -0.06 -5.15 9.04
CA TYR A 27 -0.02 -5.33 7.59
C TYR A 27 0.06 -3.98 6.89
N ALA A 28 1.27 -3.58 6.53
CA ALA A 28 1.51 -2.38 5.73
C ALA A 28 1.17 -2.65 4.26
N VAL A 29 0.54 -1.66 3.62
CA VAL A 29 0.21 -1.74 2.20
C VAL A 29 1.43 -1.30 1.39
N THR A 30 1.90 -2.20 0.52
CA THR A 30 3.02 -1.90 -0.37
C THR A 30 2.54 -1.16 -1.62
N GLY A 31 3.47 -0.76 -2.49
CA GLY A 31 3.16 0.05 -3.66
C GLY A 31 2.85 -0.75 -4.94
N VAL A 32 2.27 -1.94 -4.83
CA VAL A 32 1.90 -2.75 -6.01
C VAL A 32 0.39 -2.97 -6.01
N TYR A 33 -0.28 -2.47 -7.05
CA TYR A 33 -1.73 -2.51 -7.17
C TYR A 33 -2.15 -2.96 -8.55
N PHE A 34 -3.23 -3.74 -8.62
CA PHE A 34 -3.87 -4.12 -9.88
C PHE A 34 -5.34 -3.73 -9.81
N TYR A 35 -5.78 -2.96 -10.78
CA TYR A 35 -7.16 -2.48 -10.85
C TYR A 35 -7.82 -2.93 -12.14
N ASP A 36 -9.14 -3.12 -12.08
CA ASP A 36 -9.95 -3.34 -13.27
C ASP A 36 -10.34 -1.99 -13.90
N GLU A 37 -11.15 -2.04 -14.96
CA GLU A 37 -11.54 -0.85 -15.71
C GLU A 37 -12.38 0.15 -14.92
N GLN A 38 -12.99 -0.26 -13.80
CA GLN A 38 -13.78 0.62 -12.95
C GLN A 38 -12.95 1.77 -12.39
N VAL A 39 -11.63 1.60 -12.29
CA VAL A 39 -10.75 2.65 -11.75
C VAL A 39 -10.86 3.95 -12.56
N TRP A 40 -11.06 3.86 -13.86
CA TRP A 40 -11.16 5.04 -14.72
C TRP A 40 -12.44 5.82 -14.48
N GLU A 41 -13.51 5.15 -14.06
CA GLU A 41 -14.78 5.79 -13.74
C GLU A 41 -14.79 6.41 -12.36
N MET A 42 -14.06 5.77 -11.40
CA MET A 42 -14.08 6.25 -10.02
C MET A 42 -13.08 7.37 -9.75
N LEU A 43 -11.93 7.41 -10.44
CA LEU A 43 -10.89 8.42 -10.19
C LEU A 43 -11.42 9.86 -10.23
N PRO A 44 -12.26 10.26 -11.20
CA PRO A 44 -12.79 11.63 -11.21
C PRO A 44 -13.70 11.98 -10.03
N THR A 45 -14.16 10.99 -9.26
CA THR A 45 -15.02 11.20 -8.10
C THR A 45 -14.25 11.40 -6.80
N LEU A 46 -12.94 11.19 -6.82
CA LEU A 46 -12.11 11.36 -5.63
C LEU A 46 -12.03 12.83 -5.21
N GLU A 47 -12.00 13.03 -3.90
CA GLU A 47 -11.77 14.33 -3.30
C GLU A 47 -10.36 14.39 -2.71
N ALA A 48 -9.74 15.57 -2.74
CA ALA A 48 -8.44 15.77 -2.16
C ALA A 48 -8.48 15.53 -0.64
N SER A 49 -7.42 14.94 -0.11
CA SER A 49 -7.25 14.73 1.33
C SER A 49 -7.06 16.05 2.07
N GLY A 50 -6.94 15.99 3.40
CA GLY A 50 -6.60 17.15 4.22
C GLY A 50 -5.27 17.79 3.85
N ARG A 51 -4.40 17.06 3.11
CA ARG A 51 -3.14 17.58 2.58
C ARG A 51 -3.29 18.23 1.20
N GLY A 52 -4.51 18.25 0.65
CA GLY A 52 -4.77 18.79 -0.69
C GLY A 52 -4.38 17.87 -1.82
N GLU A 53 -4.14 16.60 -1.54
CA GLU A 53 -3.70 15.59 -2.51
C GLU A 53 -4.73 14.46 -2.67
N LEU A 54 -4.78 13.88 -3.88
CA LEU A 54 -5.52 12.65 -4.10
C LEU A 54 -4.71 11.49 -3.53
N GLU A 55 -5.37 10.59 -2.81
CA GLU A 55 -4.69 9.52 -2.10
C GLU A 55 -5.00 8.15 -2.72
N ILE A 56 -3.95 7.33 -2.92
CA ILE A 56 -4.13 5.96 -3.41
C ILE A 56 -4.94 5.12 -2.41
N THR A 57 -4.86 5.43 -1.13
CA THR A 57 -5.65 4.76 -0.10
C THR A 57 -7.15 4.92 -0.36
N ASP A 58 -7.58 6.08 -0.85
CA ASP A 58 -8.99 6.31 -1.18
C ASP A 58 -9.43 5.47 -2.38
N VAL A 59 -8.55 5.27 -3.36
CA VAL A 59 -8.82 4.37 -4.49
C VAL A 59 -9.02 2.95 -3.98
N ASN A 60 -8.10 2.46 -3.16
CA ASN A 60 -8.18 1.12 -2.62
C ASN A 60 -9.43 0.92 -1.74
N ASN A 61 -9.76 1.89 -0.89
CA ASN A 61 -10.94 1.81 -0.03
C ASN A 61 -12.24 1.83 -0.83
N TRP A 62 -12.26 2.49 -1.98
CA TRP A 62 -13.43 2.44 -2.86
C TRP A 62 -13.76 0.99 -3.25
N TYR A 63 -12.73 0.20 -3.59
CA TYR A 63 -12.90 -1.22 -3.89
C TYR A 63 -13.22 -2.04 -2.64
N VAL A 64 -12.57 -1.73 -1.51
CA VAL A 64 -12.82 -2.41 -0.23
C VAL A 64 -14.28 -2.29 0.18
N GLU A 65 -14.85 -1.09 0.07
CA GLU A 65 -16.26 -0.83 0.43
C GLU A 65 -17.24 -1.64 -0.43
N ARG A 66 -16.85 -2.00 -1.65
CA ARG A 66 -17.66 -2.80 -2.56
C ARG A 66 -17.41 -4.30 -2.43
N GLY A 67 -16.50 -4.70 -1.54
CA GLY A 67 -16.13 -6.10 -1.38
C GLY A 67 -15.36 -6.67 -2.57
N GLU A 68 -14.70 -5.82 -3.35
CA GLU A 68 -14.01 -6.18 -4.59
C GLU A 68 -12.49 -6.08 -4.48
N MET A 69 -11.94 -5.91 -3.27
CA MET A 69 -10.51 -5.84 -3.06
C MET A 69 -9.98 -7.11 -2.43
N GLU A 70 -8.99 -7.70 -3.06
CA GLU A 70 -8.25 -8.84 -2.52
C GLU A 70 -6.82 -8.42 -2.21
N ALA A 71 -6.21 -9.14 -1.28
CA ALA A 71 -4.83 -8.87 -0.90
C ALA A 71 -4.05 -10.16 -0.75
N ASP A 72 -2.78 -10.10 -1.14
CA ASP A 72 -1.80 -11.13 -0.84
C ASP A 72 -0.74 -10.55 0.10
N VAL A 73 -0.28 -11.37 1.03
CA VAL A 73 0.79 -10.99 1.93
C VAL A 73 2.11 -11.40 1.30
N VAL A 74 2.99 -10.42 1.11
CA VAL A 74 4.32 -10.67 0.54
C VAL A 74 5.19 -11.38 1.56
N GLU A 75 5.81 -12.47 1.14
CA GLU A 75 6.79 -13.19 1.94
C GLU A 75 8.20 -12.85 1.44
N GLY A 76 9.16 -12.83 2.38
CA GLY A 76 10.53 -12.49 2.07
C GLY A 76 10.83 -11.01 2.23
N PHE A 77 11.90 -10.56 1.60
CA PHE A 77 12.35 -9.18 1.73
C PHE A 77 11.43 -8.21 1.00
N TRP A 78 11.11 -7.12 1.70
CA TRP A 78 10.46 -5.95 1.11
C TRP A 78 11.18 -4.70 1.61
N GLY A 79 11.40 -3.75 0.74
CA GLY A 79 12.01 -2.48 1.11
C GLY A 79 11.54 -1.34 0.23
N ASP A 80 11.61 -0.13 0.75
CA ASP A 80 11.30 1.10 0.03
C ASP A 80 12.56 1.95 -0.08
N ALA A 81 13.19 1.91 -1.24
CA ALA A 81 14.44 2.64 -1.49
C ALA A 81 14.28 4.15 -1.41
N GLY A 82 13.04 4.64 -1.51
CA GLY A 82 12.75 6.08 -1.46
C GLY A 82 12.46 6.62 -0.06
N GLU A 83 12.39 5.75 0.94
CA GLU A 83 12.02 6.15 2.30
C GLU A 83 13.11 6.97 3.00
N SER A 84 14.38 6.57 2.82
CA SER A 84 15.53 7.22 3.44
C SER A 84 16.81 6.83 2.70
N ILE A 85 17.91 7.52 3.02
CA ILE A 85 19.22 7.16 2.45
C ILE A 85 19.64 5.77 2.92
N GLU A 86 19.39 5.45 4.19
CA GLU A 86 19.69 4.14 4.77
C GLU A 86 18.90 3.05 4.05
N ALA A 87 17.62 3.26 3.83
CA ALA A 87 16.77 2.31 3.10
C ALA A 87 17.24 2.12 1.65
N TYR A 88 17.67 3.20 1.01
CA TYR A 88 18.23 3.13 -0.34
C TYR A 88 19.43 2.19 -0.40
N TYR A 89 20.39 2.35 0.51
CA TYR A 89 21.57 1.49 0.56
C TYR A 89 21.22 0.06 0.92
N GLU A 90 20.31 -0.13 1.86
CA GLU A 90 19.86 -1.46 2.27
C GLU A 90 19.24 -2.24 1.10
N VAL A 91 18.38 -1.60 0.31
CA VAL A 91 17.75 -2.22 -0.85
C VAL A 91 18.80 -2.54 -1.91
N ASN A 92 19.74 -1.61 -2.16
CA ASN A 92 20.82 -1.83 -3.12
C ASN A 92 21.71 -3.01 -2.72
N ASP A 93 22.06 -3.11 -1.45
CA ASP A 93 22.87 -4.22 -0.95
C ASP A 93 22.14 -5.55 -1.10
N PHE A 94 20.85 -5.58 -0.82
CA PHE A 94 20.03 -6.78 -1.01
C PHE A 94 20.04 -7.23 -2.46
N VAL A 95 19.79 -6.32 -3.38
CA VAL A 95 19.75 -6.62 -4.82
C VAL A 95 21.11 -7.07 -5.30
N ARG A 96 22.18 -6.40 -4.89
CA ARG A 96 23.56 -6.76 -5.26
C ARG A 96 23.87 -8.19 -4.81
N GLY A 97 23.51 -8.55 -3.59
CA GLY A 97 23.70 -9.89 -3.08
C GLY A 97 22.98 -10.95 -3.90
N ARG A 98 21.79 -10.64 -4.40
CA ARG A 98 21.01 -11.54 -5.25
C ARG A 98 21.64 -11.71 -6.62
N LEU A 99 22.14 -10.62 -7.21
CA LEU A 99 22.76 -10.65 -8.54
C LEU A 99 24.12 -11.35 -8.53
N ALA A 100 24.79 -11.39 -7.40
CA ALA A 100 26.10 -12.05 -7.24
C ALA A 100 26.01 -13.58 -7.16
N ARG A 101 24.82 -14.15 -7.11
CA ARG A 101 24.58 -15.60 -6.98
C ARG A 101 24.50 -16.32 -8.31
#